data_7031d50b3afbbb2c7199d7792ed4f347
#
_entry.id   7031d50b3afbbb2c7199d7792ed4f347
#
_cell.length_a   1.000
_cell.length_b   1.000
_cell.length_c   1.000
_cell.angle_alpha   90.00
_cell.angle_beta   90.00
_cell.angle_gamma   90.00
#
_symmetry.space_group_name_H-M   'P 1'
#
loop_
_entity.id
_entity.type
_entity.pdbx_description
1 polymer ?
#
loop_
_entity_poly.entity_id
_entity_poly.type
_entity_poly.pdbx_seq_one_letter_code
_entity_poly.pdbx_strand_id
1 'polypeptide(L)'
;MDEKFYPAPGDKLNLCSVYGGTSVPCTVVGMRNSQVLVVRECRMTFPQPRHYDTLPDRIEPGRPGTEKTYELRWAPKGGCWKEPGTYGRRARFGEWVFEPYLD
;
A
#
# COMPACT_ATOMS: atom_id res chain seq x y z
N MET A 1 -4.24 -13.78 -18.60
CA MET A 1 -4.56 -14.18 -17.22
C MET A 1 -3.35 -13.90 -16.34
N ASP A 2 -3.56 -13.17 -15.28
CA ASP A 2 -2.46 -12.81 -14.41
C ASP A 2 -2.14 -13.93 -13.44
N GLU A 3 -0.88 -14.33 -13.41
CA GLU A 3 -0.44 -15.35 -12.48
C GLU A 3 -0.13 -14.74 -11.12
N LYS A 4 -0.40 -15.53 -10.08
CA LYS A 4 -0.06 -15.12 -8.72
C LYS A 4 1.46 -14.98 -8.61
N PHE A 5 1.89 -13.84 -8.09
CA PHE A 5 3.30 -13.58 -7.85
C PHE A 5 3.54 -13.35 -6.37
N TYR A 6 4.80 -13.51 -5.96
CA TYR A 6 5.18 -13.38 -4.54
C TYR A 6 6.19 -12.26 -4.41
N PRO A 7 5.75 -11.07 -3.97
CA PRO A 7 6.65 -9.93 -3.81
C PRO A 7 7.71 -10.21 -2.75
N ALA A 8 8.86 -9.60 -2.92
CA ALA A 8 9.96 -9.72 -1.99
C ALA A 8 9.88 -8.66 -0.88
N PRO A 9 10.39 -8.96 0.33
CA PRO A 9 10.47 -7.93 1.37
C PRO A 9 11.19 -6.69 0.86
N GLY A 10 10.62 -5.53 1.17
CA GLY A 10 11.17 -4.25 0.72
C GLY A 10 10.60 -3.74 -0.59
N ASP A 11 9.86 -4.55 -1.33
CA ASP A 11 9.22 -4.09 -2.55
C ASP A 11 8.24 -2.96 -2.25
N LYS A 12 8.21 -1.97 -3.14
CA LYS A 12 7.33 -0.81 -3.00
C LYS A 12 5.97 -1.08 -3.60
N LEU A 13 4.94 -0.59 -2.94
CA LEU A 13 3.58 -0.69 -3.45
C LEU A 13 2.73 0.46 -2.90
N ASN A 14 1.56 0.61 -3.47
CA ASN A 14 0.55 1.55 -2.98
C ASN A 14 -0.74 0.78 -2.79
N LEU A 15 -1.41 0.99 -1.65
CA LEU A 15 -2.76 0.46 -1.44
C LEU A 15 -3.76 1.47 -1.97
N CYS A 16 -4.54 1.06 -2.96
CA CYS A 16 -5.45 1.94 -3.67
C CYS A 16 -6.90 1.54 -3.44
N SER A 17 -7.73 2.52 -3.13
CA SER A 17 -9.16 2.30 -2.94
C SER A 17 -9.81 1.87 -4.25
N VAL A 18 -10.81 0.99 -4.17
CA VAL A 18 -11.58 0.56 -5.35
C VAL A 18 -12.40 1.70 -5.96
N TYR A 19 -12.68 2.72 -5.17
CA TYR A 19 -13.45 3.87 -5.63
C TYR A 19 -12.59 5.05 -6.05
N GLY A 20 -11.27 4.84 -6.11
CA GLY A 20 -10.35 5.94 -6.36
C GLY A 20 -10.12 6.75 -5.10
N GLY A 21 -9.51 7.91 -5.25
CA GLY A 21 -9.15 8.75 -4.11
C GLY A 21 -7.71 8.53 -3.70
N THR A 22 -7.44 8.55 -2.40
CA THR A 22 -6.08 8.48 -1.90
C THR A 22 -5.48 7.09 -2.05
N SER A 23 -4.18 7.05 -2.31
CA SER A 23 -3.39 5.84 -2.21
C SER A 23 -2.51 5.93 -0.97
N VAL A 24 -2.14 4.77 -0.43
CA VAL A 24 -1.28 4.67 0.75
C VAL A 24 0.00 3.97 0.36
N PRO A 25 1.15 4.67 0.36
CA PRO A 25 2.42 4.03 0.04
C PRO A 25 2.81 3.04 1.14
N CYS A 26 3.29 1.87 0.72
CA CYS A 26 3.64 0.78 1.62
C CYS A 26 4.89 0.06 1.13
N THR A 27 5.47 -0.75 2.00
CA THR A 27 6.50 -1.71 1.61
C THR A 27 6.07 -3.11 2.03
N VAL A 28 6.57 -4.10 1.29
CA VAL A 28 6.34 -5.50 1.64
C VAL A 28 7.16 -5.86 2.86
N VAL A 29 6.52 -6.42 3.88
CA VAL A 29 7.19 -7.02 5.03
C VAL A 29 7.61 -8.43 4.68
N GLY A 30 6.71 -9.20 4.08
CA GLY A 30 6.95 -10.56 3.66
C GLY A 30 5.67 -11.36 3.64
N MET A 31 5.81 -12.64 3.33
CA MET A 31 4.69 -13.57 3.38
C MET A 31 4.62 -14.15 4.80
N ARG A 32 3.43 -14.08 5.40
CA ARG A 32 3.20 -14.77 6.67
C ARG A 32 3.11 -16.28 6.45
N ASN A 33 2.47 -16.65 5.36
CA ASN A 33 2.33 -18.02 4.91
C ASN A 33 2.12 -17.97 3.40
N SER A 34 1.77 -19.08 2.78
CA SER A 34 1.60 -19.13 1.32
C SER A 34 0.45 -18.28 0.80
N GLN A 35 -0.43 -17.79 1.67
CA GLN A 35 -1.66 -17.11 1.26
C GLN A 35 -1.76 -15.65 1.74
N VAL A 36 -0.95 -15.25 2.70
CA VAL A 36 -1.08 -13.93 3.32
C VAL A 36 0.20 -13.13 3.12
N LEU A 37 0.06 -12.01 2.41
CA LEU A 37 1.12 -11.03 2.24
C LEU A 37 0.95 -9.93 3.28
N VAL A 38 2.04 -9.62 4.00
CA VAL A 38 2.03 -8.54 4.99
C VAL A 38 2.76 -7.34 4.42
N VAL A 39 2.12 -6.18 4.48
CA VAL A 39 2.70 -4.91 4.04
C VAL A 39 2.63 -3.90 5.18
N ARG A 40 3.51 -2.91 5.14
CA ARG A 40 3.57 -1.87 6.18
C ARG A 40 3.49 -0.51 5.53
N GLU A 41 2.70 0.40 6.13
CA GLU A 41 2.63 1.78 5.67
C GLU A 41 4.01 2.43 5.71
N CYS A 42 4.25 3.29 4.72
CA CYS A 42 5.43 4.13 4.71
C CYS A 42 5.29 5.27 5.70
N ARG A 43 6.43 5.80 6.10
CA ARG A 43 6.50 7.01 6.90
C ARG A 43 6.58 8.19 5.95
N MET A 44 5.72 9.19 6.15
CA MET A 44 5.70 10.38 5.31
C MET A 44 5.99 11.61 6.15
N THR A 45 6.82 12.50 5.61
CA THR A 45 7.14 13.78 6.24
C THR A 45 6.54 14.88 5.38
N PHE A 46 5.81 15.79 6.01
CA PHE A 46 5.12 16.87 5.31
C PHE A 46 5.72 18.22 5.70
N PRO A 47 5.76 19.17 4.75
CA PRO A 47 6.13 20.54 5.11
C PRO A 47 5.05 21.18 6.00
N GLN A 48 5.45 22.17 6.77
CA GLN A 48 4.54 22.91 7.63
C GLN A 48 4.34 24.32 7.10
N PRO A 49 3.15 24.87 7.15
CA PRO A 49 1.88 24.24 7.59
C PRO A 49 1.35 23.24 6.57
N ARG A 50 0.70 22.21 7.08
CA ARG A 50 0.14 21.17 6.23
C ARG A 50 -1.31 21.46 5.91
N HIS A 51 -1.64 21.47 4.61
CA HIS A 51 -3.01 21.58 4.12
C HIS A 51 -3.45 20.24 3.55
N TYR A 52 -4.72 20.08 3.26
CA TYR A 52 -5.22 18.81 2.77
C TYR A 52 -4.62 18.39 1.44
N ASP A 53 -4.18 19.35 0.64
CA ASP A 53 -3.57 19.09 -0.67
C ASP A 53 -2.04 19.11 -0.65
N THR A 54 -1.45 19.20 0.54
CA THR A 54 0.01 19.26 0.66
C THR A 54 0.63 17.89 0.36
N LEU A 55 1.61 17.88 -0.53
CA LEU A 55 2.37 16.67 -0.83
C LEU A 55 3.46 16.47 0.21
N PRO A 56 3.83 15.21 0.50
CA PRO A 56 4.93 14.96 1.41
C PRO A 56 6.27 15.36 0.81
N ASP A 57 7.18 15.83 1.65
CA ASP A 57 8.56 16.09 1.27
C ASP A 57 9.34 14.78 1.10
N ARG A 58 8.99 13.79 1.88
CA ARG A 58 9.71 12.52 1.91
C ARG A 58 8.75 11.39 2.19
N ILE A 59 8.94 10.29 1.46
CA ILE A 59 8.28 9.01 1.73
C ILE A 59 9.39 7.99 1.92
N GLU A 60 9.36 7.27 3.03
CA GLU A 60 10.38 6.27 3.33
C GLU A 60 9.72 5.04 3.96
N PRO A 61 10.41 3.88 3.97
CA PRO A 61 9.83 2.68 4.57
C PRO A 61 9.46 2.92 6.02
N GLY A 62 8.29 2.39 6.42
CA GLY A 62 7.85 2.46 7.79
C GLY A 62 8.69 1.60 8.72
N ARG A 63 8.64 1.89 10.00
CA ARG A 63 9.42 1.19 11.01
C ARG A 63 8.59 0.13 11.70
N PRO A 64 9.18 -1.04 12.00
CA PRO A 64 8.50 -2.05 12.78
C PRO A 64 8.00 -1.47 14.11
N GLY A 65 6.75 -1.79 14.46
CA GLY A 65 6.15 -1.33 15.71
C GLY A 65 5.65 0.11 15.69
N THR A 66 5.92 0.88 14.64
CA THR A 66 5.50 2.28 14.55
C THR A 66 4.38 2.46 13.54
N GLU A 67 4.60 2.04 12.31
CA GLU A 67 3.61 2.16 11.25
C GLU A 67 2.75 0.91 11.17
N LYS A 68 1.49 1.10 10.74
CA LYS A 68 0.52 0.01 10.65
C LYS A 68 0.90 -1.01 9.60
N THR A 69 0.56 -2.26 9.87
CA THR A 69 0.67 -3.33 8.89
C THR A 69 -0.72 -3.76 8.43
N TYR A 70 -0.77 -4.31 7.22
CA TYR A 70 -1.99 -4.82 6.63
C TYR A 70 -1.74 -6.19 6.05
N GLU A 71 -2.75 -7.03 6.09
CA GLU A 71 -2.69 -8.38 5.51
C GLU A 71 -3.46 -8.39 4.21
N LEU A 72 -2.82 -8.87 3.16
CA LEU A 72 -3.41 -8.94 1.84
C LEU A 72 -3.52 -10.39 1.40
N ARG A 73 -4.54 -10.68 0.60
CA ARG A 73 -4.73 -12.00 -0.01
C ARG A 73 -4.82 -11.85 -1.51
N TRP A 74 -4.39 -12.89 -2.20
CA TRP A 74 -4.46 -12.89 -3.66
C TRP A 74 -5.91 -12.99 -4.12
N ALA A 75 -6.28 -12.10 -5.05
CA ALA A 75 -7.61 -12.08 -5.66
C ALA A 75 -7.47 -12.53 -7.11
N PRO A 76 -7.80 -13.81 -7.42
CA PRO A 76 -7.57 -14.33 -8.78
C PRO A 76 -8.32 -13.59 -9.87
N LYS A 77 -9.53 -13.15 -9.58
CA LYS A 77 -10.34 -12.44 -10.57
C LYS A 77 -9.74 -11.10 -10.97
N GLY A 78 -9.13 -10.40 -10.01
CA GLY A 78 -8.50 -9.13 -10.30
C GLY A 78 -7.01 -9.23 -10.61
N GLY A 79 -6.43 -10.41 -10.41
CA GLY A 79 -4.99 -10.59 -10.61
C GLY A 79 -4.15 -9.70 -9.70
N CYS A 80 -4.56 -9.53 -8.45
CA CYS A 80 -3.86 -8.62 -7.54
C CYS A 80 -3.96 -9.09 -6.10
N TRP A 81 -3.03 -8.58 -5.28
CA TRP A 81 -3.11 -8.69 -3.84
C TRP A 81 -4.03 -7.59 -3.31
N LYS A 82 -4.95 -7.95 -2.44
CA LYS A 82 -5.90 -6.96 -1.89
C LYS A 82 -6.28 -7.30 -0.46
N GLU A 83 -6.77 -6.30 0.25
CA GLU A 83 -7.34 -6.50 1.58
C GLU A 83 -8.62 -7.32 1.47
N PRO A 84 -8.95 -8.13 2.48
CA PRO A 84 -10.20 -8.89 2.49
C PRO A 84 -11.42 -7.97 2.46
N GLY A 85 -12.50 -8.50 1.93
CA GLY A 85 -13.79 -7.80 1.93
C GLY A 85 -14.13 -7.16 0.60
N THR A 86 -15.38 -6.75 0.49
CA THR A 86 -15.93 -6.19 -0.76
C THR A 86 -15.22 -4.90 -1.17
N TYR A 87 -14.83 -4.09 -0.20
CA TYR A 87 -14.21 -2.79 -0.45
C TYR A 87 -12.72 -2.77 -0.10
N GLY A 88 -12.11 -3.95 -0.05
CA GLY A 88 -10.68 -4.04 0.26
C GLY A 88 -9.83 -3.30 -0.76
N ARG A 89 -8.81 -2.60 -0.27
CA ARG A 89 -7.89 -1.86 -1.15
C ARG A 89 -7.01 -2.83 -1.90
N ARG A 90 -6.63 -2.44 -3.11
CA ARG A 90 -5.76 -3.25 -3.97
C ARG A 90 -4.34 -2.76 -3.90
N ALA A 91 -3.38 -3.69 -3.96
CA ALA A 91 -1.97 -3.35 -4.00
C ALA A 91 -1.55 -3.09 -5.45
N ARG A 92 -0.94 -1.94 -5.69
CA ARG A 92 -0.32 -1.62 -6.97
C ARG A 92 1.17 -1.49 -6.73
N PHE A 93 1.94 -2.40 -7.30
CA PHE A 93 3.39 -2.44 -7.10
C PHE A 93 4.08 -1.45 -8.02
N GLY A 94 5.12 -0.81 -7.51
CA GLY A 94 5.87 0.20 -8.22
C GLY A 94 6.22 1.35 -7.30
N GLU A 95 6.67 2.46 -7.89
CA GLU A 95 7.06 3.63 -7.13
C GLU A 95 5.92 4.18 -6.30
N TRP A 96 6.25 4.71 -5.14
CA TRP A 96 5.26 5.31 -4.26
C TRP A 96 4.67 6.56 -4.89
N VAL A 97 3.34 6.64 -4.82
CA VAL A 97 2.58 7.79 -5.27
C VAL A 97 1.69 8.23 -4.11
N PHE A 98 1.77 9.49 -3.77
CA PHE A 98 0.84 10.08 -2.82
C PHE A 98 -0.06 11.03 -3.59
N GLU A 99 -1.35 10.71 -3.60
CA GLU A 99 -2.34 11.58 -4.18
C GLU A 99 -3.15 12.18 -3.05
N PRO A 100 -3.09 13.51 -2.86
CA PRO A 100 -3.95 14.12 -1.88
C PRO A 100 -5.41 13.93 -2.28
N TYR A 101 -6.28 13.93 -1.29
CA TYR A 101 -7.70 13.76 -1.57
C TYR A 101 -8.20 14.91 -2.42
N LEU A 102 -8.66 14.58 -3.62
CA LEU A 102 -9.25 15.53 -4.54
C LEU A 102 -10.70 15.11 -4.75
N ASP A 103 -11.58 16.05 -4.59
CA ASP A 103 -13.00 15.78 -4.85
C ASP A 103 -13.26 15.55 -6.32
#